data_667d1f798576bd1a69af1c45a4132371
#
_entry.id   667d1f798576bd1a69af1c45a4132371
#
_cell.length_a   1.000
_cell.length_b   1.000
_cell.length_c   1.000
_cell.angle_alpha   90.00
_cell.angle_beta   90.00
_cell.angle_gamma   90.00
#
_symmetry.space_group_name_H-M   'P 1'
#
loop_
_entity.id
_entity.type
_entity.pdbx_description
1 polymer ?
#
loop_
_entity_poly.entity_id
_entity_poly.type
_entity_poly.pdbx_seq_one_letter_code
_entity_poly.pdbx_strand_id
1 'polypeptide(L)'
;MSSAKRLIINCGASHISAAVVSTHGGSLQIDKLVTEDLVYDFSNDDAWMTAVAETLKSMAKEHKLSGKATLIIPGNQVLTKTIRIPHVERAKRAQIIAFEAQQNIPYPLHEVVWDSQVIADDGVETEVLFIACKSDTIDDFCRSVKQAGLTPEVVSAATVLDYNALQFTEPDLEGDFLLINIGARSTNLLFRNDDGFFVRNIALGGNALTQNIADSLGKSFPQAEEVKQKFFSDDAEYSEGDSGAKLLNSCAESFVRRMGQEITRSIVNYRRQRGGGAPKKILLSGRGALLKGLSDQLEASQKVEVGFFDPLKNVTLDGAIDTDPDELRMQVSELVGEAAREMIADAAGVNLVPEEIQKSMRFARQKPVLLMAAACLALAPWPAYMAFSAKEKAYEEAIAEVQARITPLRSRQAAISENAEQAQELRASIERVEGLRNTRTNWIQFFADLQDSLQMIQDAWLNDLEVLREVTGEGGPTYEVIVSGEMLVRAAADGPDAINEDLLAQRIRSLQSSFEGSDFVVSSRPPTISWTNLRQGLKVLPFTINLEIDTAKPL
;
A
#
# COMPACT_ATOMS: atom_id res chain seq x y z
N MET A 1 4.82 -8.59 -25.78
CA MET A 1 4.61 -7.61 -24.71
C MET A 1 5.96 -6.95 -24.44
N SER A 2 6.04 -5.63 -24.48
CA SER A 2 7.30 -4.92 -24.16
C SER A 2 7.62 -5.19 -22.68
N SER A 3 8.77 -5.80 -22.41
CA SER A 3 9.26 -6.01 -21.05
C SER A 3 9.47 -4.65 -20.39
N ALA A 4 8.87 -4.45 -19.23
CA ALA A 4 9.09 -3.23 -18.46
C ALA A 4 10.52 -3.26 -17.89
N LYS A 5 11.34 -2.30 -18.30
CA LYS A 5 12.68 -2.13 -17.71
C LYS A 5 12.55 -1.55 -16.32
N ARG A 6 13.27 -2.13 -15.35
CA ARG A 6 13.34 -1.67 -13.97
C ARG A 6 14.77 -1.24 -13.64
N LEU A 7 14.90 -0.11 -12.97
CA LEU A 7 16.16 0.36 -12.41
C LEU A 7 16.24 -0.08 -10.96
N ILE A 8 17.26 -0.85 -10.61
CA ILE A 8 17.54 -1.29 -9.25
C ILE A 8 18.90 -0.72 -8.85
N ILE A 9 18.98 -0.12 -7.67
CA ILE A 9 20.19 0.51 -7.15
C ILE A 9 20.48 -0.10 -5.78
N ASN A 10 21.59 -0.81 -5.68
CA ASN A 10 22.09 -1.31 -4.41
C ASN A 10 23.08 -0.32 -3.82
N CYS A 11 22.71 0.34 -2.73
CA CYS A 11 23.56 1.27 -2.01
C CYS A 11 24.25 0.52 -0.87
N GLY A 12 25.32 -0.18 -1.22
CA GLY A 12 26.15 -0.89 -0.23
C GLY A 12 26.88 0.03 0.73
N ALA A 13 27.63 -0.56 1.65
CA ALA A 13 28.45 0.22 2.58
C ALA A 13 29.80 0.68 1.97
N SER A 14 30.28 0.06 0.89
CA SER A 14 31.54 0.40 0.23
C SER A 14 31.40 0.78 -1.24
N HIS A 15 30.28 0.48 -1.88
CA HIS A 15 30.03 0.77 -3.29
C HIS A 15 28.54 0.90 -3.55
N ILE A 16 28.20 1.55 -4.65
CA ILE A 16 26.85 1.60 -5.22
C ILE A 16 26.88 0.84 -6.53
N SER A 17 25.93 -0.09 -6.69
CA SER A 17 25.71 -0.78 -7.96
C SER A 17 24.32 -0.46 -8.49
N ALA A 18 24.22 -0.03 -9.75
CA ALA A 18 22.95 0.23 -10.42
C ALA A 18 22.78 -0.70 -11.61
N ALA A 19 21.68 -1.43 -11.64
CA ALA A 19 21.32 -2.32 -12.73
C ALA A 19 20.01 -1.90 -13.40
N VAL A 20 19.98 -1.91 -14.72
CA VAL A 20 18.75 -1.90 -15.50
C VAL A 20 18.42 -3.33 -15.86
N VAL A 21 17.30 -3.82 -15.37
CA VAL A 21 16.90 -5.22 -15.54
C VAL A 21 15.61 -5.33 -16.34
N SER A 22 15.46 -6.41 -17.07
CA SER A 22 14.27 -6.74 -17.83
C SER A 22 13.94 -8.23 -17.70
N THR A 23 12.66 -8.56 -17.80
CA THR A 23 12.19 -9.95 -17.73
C THR A 23 11.58 -10.35 -19.06
N HIS A 24 12.06 -11.44 -19.66
CA HIS A 24 11.57 -11.95 -20.92
C HIS A 24 11.26 -13.44 -20.79
N GLY A 25 9.97 -13.83 -20.92
CA GLY A 25 9.58 -15.22 -21.01
C GLY A 25 9.98 -16.10 -19.81
N GLY A 26 10.13 -15.51 -18.61
CA GLY A 26 10.56 -16.21 -17.39
C GLY A 26 12.07 -16.19 -17.16
N SER A 27 12.88 -15.54 -18.02
CA SER A 27 14.30 -15.29 -17.80
C SER A 27 14.57 -13.85 -17.35
N LEU A 28 15.57 -13.66 -16.51
CA LEU A 28 16.05 -12.37 -16.04
C LEU A 28 17.24 -11.94 -16.90
N GLN A 29 17.19 -10.71 -17.40
CA GLN A 29 18.29 -10.11 -18.14
C GLN A 29 18.74 -8.82 -17.45
N ILE A 30 20.06 -8.65 -17.31
CA ILE A 30 20.68 -7.39 -16.90
C ILE A 30 21.13 -6.68 -18.17
N ASP A 31 20.41 -5.62 -18.52
CA ASP A 31 20.67 -4.82 -19.73
C ASP A 31 21.82 -3.84 -19.52
N LYS A 32 22.01 -3.38 -18.29
CA LYS A 32 23.09 -2.46 -17.92
C LYS A 32 23.44 -2.67 -16.45
N LEU A 33 24.71 -2.64 -16.16
CA LEU A 33 25.24 -2.67 -14.80
C LEU A 33 26.37 -1.66 -14.68
N VAL A 34 26.35 -0.90 -13.60
CA VAL A 34 27.38 0.09 -13.27
C VAL A 34 27.65 0.01 -11.78
N THR A 35 28.92 0.00 -11.41
CA THR A 35 29.34 -0.01 -10.00
C THR A 35 30.35 1.11 -9.76
N GLU A 36 30.18 1.85 -8.67
CA GLU A 36 31.11 2.89 -8.20
C GLU A 36 31.40 2.72 -6.71
N ASP A 37 32.67 2.83 -6.35
CA ASP A 37 33.11 2.73 -4.96
C ASP A 37 32.76 4.01 -4.18
N LEU A 38 32.36 3.84 -2.92
CA LEU A 38 32.11 4.95 -1.99
C LEU A 38 33.40 5.35 -1.28
N VAL A 39 33.74 6.61 -1.37
CA VAL A 39 34.89 7.20 -0.68
C VAL A 39 34.41 8.06 0.47
N TYR A 40 34.56 7.61 1.70
CA TYR A 40 34.21 8.34 2.90
C TYR A 40 34.99 7.85 4.13
N ASP A 41 34.91 8.60 5.23
CA ASP A 41 35.48 8.15 6.50
C ASP A 41 34.56 7.12 7.17
N PHE A 42 34.94 5.85 7.11
CA PHE A 42 34.18 4.73 7.66
C PHE A 42 34.05 4.73 9.19
N SER A 43 34.81 5.58 9.89
CA SER A 43 34.65 5.77 11.34
C SER A 43 33.46 6.68 11.70
N ASN A 44 32.95 7.43 10.73
CA ASN A 44 31.80 8.30 10.86
C ASN A 44 30.57 7.72 10.15
N ASP A 45 29.57 7.34 10.93
CA ASP A 45 28.35 6.74 10.39
C ASP A 45 27.54 7.70 9.49
N ASP A 46 27.57 9.01 9.81
CA ASP A 46 26.85 10.03 9.04
C ASP A 46 27.51 10.32 7.68
N ALA A 47 28.82 10.04 7.54
CA ALA A 47 29.54 10.25 6.29
C ALA A 47 29.08 9.33 5.15
N TRP A 48 28.54 8.15 5.48
CA TRP A 48 28.01 7.22 4.48
C TRP A 48 26.89 7.85 3.65
N MET A 49 25.92 8.50 4.28
CA MET A 49 24.79 9.12 3.57
C MET A 49 25.24 10.24 2.62
N THR A 50 26.24 11.03 3.05
CA THR A 50 26.80 12.09 2.21
C THR A 50 27.49 11.48 0.98
N ALA A 51 28.32 10.47 1.17
CA ALA A 51 28.98 9.76 0.07
C ALA A 51 27.99 9.12 -0.89
N VAL A 52 26.93 8.48 -0.38
CA VAL A 52 25.85 7.92 -1.20
C VAL A 52 25.18 9.01 -2.05
N ALA A 53 24.88 10.17 -1.46
CA ALA A 53 24.22 11.27 -2.18
C ALA A 53 25.10 11.82 -3.32
N GLU A 54 26.39 12.00 -3.07
CA GLU A 54 27.34 12.51 -4.05
C GLU A 54 27.58 11.50 -5.18
N THR A 55 27.84 10.25 -4.83
CA THR A 55 28.10 9.17 -5.81
C THR A 55 26.87 8.89 -6.64
N LEU A 56 25.66 8.81 -6.06
CA LEU A 56 24.42 8.63 -6.82
C LEU A 56 24.17 9.75 -7.82
N LYS A 57 24.46 10.98 -7.43
CA LYS A 57 24.29 12.15 -8.31
C LYS A 57 25.26 12.11 -9.49
N SER A 58 26.53 11.75 -9.26
CA SER A 58 27.54 11.55 -10.32
C SER A 58 27.13 10.43 -11.24
N MET A 59 26.88 9.25 -10.68
CA MET A 59 26.49 8.02 -11.39
C MET A 59 25.24 8.21 -12.25
N ALA A 60 24.20 8.86 -11.69
CA ALA A 60 22.97 9.13 -12.44
C ALA A 60 23.21 10.02 -13.66
N LYS A 61 24.09 11.03 -13.53
CA LYS A 61 24.46 11.95 -14.60
C LYS A 61 25.32 11.27 -15.67
N GLU A 62 26.39 10.59 -15.26
CA GLU A 62 27.36 9.96 -16.16
C GLU A 62 26.74 8.79 -16.94
N HIS A 63 25.96 7.96 -16.25
CA HIS A 63 25.34 6.81 -16.85
C HIS A 63 23.91 7.05 -17.33
N LYS A 64 23.42 8.31 -17.28
CA LYS A 64 22.07 8.70 -17.73
C LYS A 64 20.95 7.86 -17.10
N LEU A 65 21.08 7.58 -15.80
CA LEU A 65 20.04 6.87 -15.07
C LEU A 65 18.86 7.84 -14.83
N SER A 66 17.64 7.37 -15.02
CA SER A 66 16.45 8.21 -14.88
C SER A 66 15.21 7.37 -14.59
N GLY A 67 14.18 8.03 -14.05
CA GLY A 67 12.89 7.41 -13.80
C GLY A 67 12.74 6.85 -12.39
N LYS A 68 11.92 5.82 -12.27
CA LYS A 68 11.64 5.15 -11.02
C LYS A 68 12.75 4.16 -10.70
N ALA A 69 13.16 4.12 -9.43
CA ALA A 69 14.20 3.25 -8.96
C ALA A 69 13.74 2.43 -7.74
N THR A 70 14.04 1.15 -7.76
CA THR A 70 14.02 0.30 -6.57
C THR A 70 15.39 0.41 -5.90
N LEU A 71 15.39 0.71 -4.62
CA LEU A 71 16.59 0.97 -3.84
C LEU A 71 16.82 -0.18 -2.86
N ILE A 72 18.07 -0.54 -2.67
CA ILE A 72 18.47 -1.53 -1.67
C ILE A 72 19.33 -0.83 -0.62
N ILE A 73 18.87 -0.87 0.64
CA ILE A 73 19.61 -0.33 1.79
C ILE A 73 20.44 -1.45 2.44
N PRO A 74 21.69 -1.18 2.85
CA PRO A 74 22.58 -2.21 3.38
C PRO A 74 22.14 -2.71 4.76
N GLY A 75 22.52 -3.94 5.09
CA GLY A 75 22.09 -4.62 6.31
C GLY A 75 22.51 -3.94 7.62
N ASN A 76 23.61 -3.17 7.62
CA ASN A 76 24.05 -2.41 8.80
C ASN A 76 23.16 -1.18 9.11
N GLN A 77 22.30 -0.74 8.19
CA GLN A 77 21.38 0.37 8.39
C GLN A 77 20.00 -0.08 8.84
N VAL A 78 19.71 -1.36 8.84
CA VAL A 78 18.42 -1.92 9.21
C VAL A 78 18.52 -2.85 10.41
N LEU A 79 17.50 -2.82 11.24
CA LEU A 79 17.25 -3.83 12.25
C LEU A 79 16.42 -4.96 11.63
N THR A 80 16.95 -6.17 11.64
CA THR A 80 16.24 -7.37 11.18
C THR A 80 15.98 -8.29 12.36
N LYS A 81 14.74 -8.67 12.59
CA LYS A 81 14.34 -9.54 13.70
C LYS A 81 13.20 -10.48 13.30
N THR A 82 13.31 -11.73 13.66
CA THR A 82 12.22 -12.71 13.53
C THR A 82 11.55 -12.90 14.88
N ILE A 83 10.23 -12.86 14.89
CA ILE A 83 9.40 -13.13 16.06
C ILE A 83 8.39 -14.23 15.73
N ARG A 84 7.86 -14.87 16.78
CA ARG A 84 6.74 -15.82 16.71
C ARG A 84 5.52 -15.21 17.34
N ILE A 85 4.42 -15.30 16.64
CA ILE A 85 3.10 -14.88 17.11
C ILE A 85 2.14 -16.08 17.02
N PRO A 86 1.10 -16.15 17.86
CA PRO A 86 0.07 -17.17 17.72
C PRO A 86 -0.56 -17.13 16.31
N HIS A 87 -0.92 -18.30 15.77
CA HIS A 87 -1.71 -18.35 14.55
C HIS A 87 -3.07 -17.68 14.76
N VAL A 88 -3.36 -16.65 14.00
CA VAL A 88 -4.61 -15.88 14.06
C VAL A 88 -5.12 -15.53 12.68
N GLU A 89 -6.41 -15.24 12.58
CA GLU A 89 -7.02 -14.76 11.34
C GLU A 89 -6.29 -13.53 10.79
N ARG A 90 -6.20 -13.45 9.48
CA ARG A 90 -5.46 -12.39 8.75
C ARG A 90 -5.86 -10.97 9.20
N ALA A 91 -7.12 -10.74 9.55
CA ALA A 91 -7.61 -9.43 9.99
C ALA A 91 -7.02 -8.99 11.33
N LYS A 92 -6.77 -9.93 12.26
CA LYS A 92 -6.19 -9.66 13.58
C LYS A 92 -4.66 -9.67 13.57
N ARG A 93 -4.06 -10.36 12.58
CA ARG A 93 -2.61 -10.55 12.47
C ARG A 93 -1.85 -9.23 12.45
N ALA A 94 -2.30 -8.27 11.64
CA ALA A 94 -1.65 -6.96 11.52
C ALA A 94 -1.59 -6.20 12.87
N GLN A 95 -2.62 -6.29 13.69
CA GLN A 95 -2.65 -5.63 15.00
C GLN A 95 -1.69 -6.28 15.99
N ILE A 96 -1.62 -7.62 15.99
CA ILE A 96 -0.67 -8.36 16.85
C ILE A 96 0.77 -8.09 16.41
N ILE A 97 1.01 -8.09 15.11
CA ILE A 97 2.32 -7.74 14.54
C ILE A 97 2.76 -6.35 14.99
N ALA A 98 1.87 -5.35 14.90
CA ALA A 98 2.19 -3.99 15.33
C ALA A 98 2.49 -3.90 16.84
N PHE A 99 1.76 -4.65 17.67
CA PHE A 99 1.99 -4.72 19.11
C PHE A 99 3.35 -5.36 19.43
N GLU A 100 3.66 -6.48 18.79
CA GLU A 100 4.94 -7.16 18.94
C GLU A 100 6.11 -6.32 18.40
N ALA A 101 5.90 -5.57 17.30
CA ALA A 101 6.88 -4.63 16.78
C ALA A 101 7.25 -3.59 17.85
N GLN A 102 6.28 -3.04 18.55
CA GLN A 102 6.52 -2.06 19.61
C GLN A 102 7.38 -2.58 20.75
N GLN A 103 7.27 -3.87 21.08
CA GLN A 103 8.07 -4.51 22.14
C GLN A 103 9.46 -4.95 21.66
N ASN A 104 9.59 -5.24 20.38
CA ASN A 104 10.78 -5.87 19.81
C ASN A 104 11.72 -4.90 19.09
N ILE A 105 11.24 -3.73 18.69
CA ILE A 105 12.04 -2.66 18.09
C ILE A 105 12.56 -1.77 19.24
N PRO A 106 13.89 -1.55 19.36
CA PRO A 106 14.50 -0.79 20.45
C PRO A 106 14.33 0.73 20.30
N TYR A 107 13.46 1.17 19.42
CA TYR A 107 13.15 2.57 19.13
C TYR A 107 11.63 2.79 19.17
N PRO A 108 11.15 4.00 19.50
CA PRO A 108 9.75 4.35 19.35
C PRO A 108 9.28 4.14 17.90
N LEU A 109 8.11 3.52 17.69
CA LEU A 109 7.62 3.20 16.33
C LEU A 109 7.45 4.43 15.42
N HIS A 110 7.26 5.62 16.00
CA HIS A 110 7.15 6.86 15.23
C HIS A 110 8.50 7.41 14.73
N GLU A 111 9.62 6.89 15.25
CA GLU A 111 10.97 7.24 14.82
C GLU A 111 11.54 6.26 13.80
N VAL A 112 10.78 5.21 13.46
CA VAL A 112 11.23 4.18 12.52
C VAL A 112 10.22 3.95 11.41
N VAL A 113 10.73 3.70 10.22
CA VAL A 113 9.97 3.06 9.15
C VAL A 113 10.20 1.56 9.27
N TRP A 114 9.14 0.78 9.30
CA TRP A 114 9.23 -0.66 9.39
C TRP A 114 8.20 -1.35 8.50
N ASP A 115 8.54 -2.56 8.13
CA ASP A 115 7.63 -3.46 7.41
C ASP A 115 7.84 -4.88 7.92
N SER A 116 6.92 -5.77 7.61
CA SER A 116 6.96 -7.15 8.09
C SER A 116 6.44 -8.13 7.05
N GLN A 117 7.02 -9.33 7.06
CA GLN A 117 6.60 -10.42 6.22
C GLN A 117 6.42 -11.70 7.04
N VAL A 118 5.35 -12.41 6.78
CA VAL A 118 5.17 -13.78 7.27
C VAL A 118 6.12 -14.69 6.48
N ILE A 119 6.98 -15.43 7.19
CA ILE A 119 7.98 -16.31 6.60
C ILE A 119 7.69 -17.79 6.81
N ALA A 120 6.90 -18.12 7.84
CA ALA A 120 6.41 -19.47 8.08
C ALA A 120 5.11 -19.43 8.88
N ASP A 121 4.25 -20.42 8.71
CA ASP A 121 3.00 -20.60 9.46
C ASP A 121 2.70 -22.09 9.56
N ASP A 122 2.78 -22.65 10.77
CA ASP A 122 2.55 -24.08 11.02
C ASP A 122 1.12 -24.40 11.52
N GLY A 123 0.24 -23.38 11.53
CA GLY A 123 -1.14 -23.47 12.03
C GLY A 123 -1.27 -23.33 13.54
N VAL A 124 -0.18 -23.29 14.29
CA VAL A 124 -0.13 -23.03 15.73
C VAL A 124 0.56 -21.69 16.00
N GLU A 125 1.69 -21.47 15.37
CA GLU A 125 2.47 -20.25 15.41
C GLU A 125 2.74 -19.72 13.99
N THR A 126 2.79 -18.41 13.88
CA THR A 126 3.19 -17.71 12.66
C THR A 126 4.51 -17.00 12.93
N GLU A 127 5.51 -17.29 12.11
CA GLU A 127 6.78 -16.58 12.17
C GLU A 127 6.74 -15.35 11.28
N VAL A 128 7.12 -14.23 11.85
CA VAL A 128 7.11 -12.93 11.19
C VAL A 128 8.51 -12.33 11.22
N LEU A 129 8.99 -11.97 10.06
CA LEU A 129 10.20 -11.19 9.89
C LEU A 129 9.86 -9.71 9.95
N PHE A 130 10.53 -8.98 10.85
CA PHE A 130 10.51 -7.54 10.94
C PHE A 130 11.78 -6.94 10.39
N ILE A 131 11.62 -5.90 9.60
CA ILE A 131 12.74 -5.05 9.20
C ILE A 131 12.35 -3.61 9.48
N ALA A 132 13.21 -2.92 10.22
CA ALA A 132 13.02 -1.52 10.60
C ALA A 132 14.28 -0.70 10.33
N CYS A 133 14.09 0.54 9.94
CA CYS A 133 15.14 1.54 9.78
C CYS A 133 14.71 2.84 10.43
N LYS A 134 15.65 3.66 10.90
CA LYS A 134 15.35 5.01 11.41
C LYS A 134 14.70 5.85 10.32
N SER A 135 13.64 6.56 10.67
CA SER A 135 12.90 7.41 9.72
C SER A 135 13.80 8.45 9.07
N ASP A 136 14.64 9.11 9.86
CA ASP A 136 15.59 10.11 9.34
C ASP A 136 16.53 9.52 8.29
N THR A 137 17.04 8.30 8.52
CA THR A 137 17.93 7.61 7.56
C THR A 137 17.21 7.31 6.24
N ILE A 138 15.98 6.84 6.30
CA ILE A 138 15.17 6.55 5.10
C ILE A 138 14.78 7.84 4.36
N ASP A 139 14.43 8.88 5.10
CA ASP A 139 14.06 10.18 4.52
C ASP A 139 15.25 10.83 3.80
N ASP A 140 16.42 10.80 4.42
CA ASP A 140 17.66 11.31 3.81
C ASP A 140 18.06 10.48 2.60
N PHE A 141 17.92 9.17 2.67
CA PHE A 141 18.17 8.26 1.56
C PHE A 141 17.23 8.54 0.38
N CYS A 142 15.92 8.62 0.62
CA CYS A 142 14.95 8.98 -0.41
C CYS A 142 15.18 10.39 -0.97
N ARG A 143 15.61 11.33 -0.15
CA ARG A 143 15.95 12.70 -0.57
C ARG A 143 17.17 12.72 -1.49
N SER A 144 18.22 11.98 -1.16
CA SER A 144 19.43 11.86 -1.96
C SER A 144 19.13 11.30 -3.36
N VAL A 145 18.27 10.28 -3.42
CA VAL A 145 17.82 9.69 -4.70
C VAL A 145 17.03 10.70 -5.54
N LYS A 146 16.14 11.49 -4.91
CA LYS A 146 15.41 12.55 -5.61
C LYS A 146 16.33 13.66 -6.13
N GLN A 147 17.35 14.01 -5.36
CA GLN A 147 18.36 15.00 -5.78
C GLN A 147 19.22 14.50 -6.95
N ALA A 148 19.41 13.20 -7.09
CA ALA A 148 20.02 12.57 -8.25
C ALA A 148 19.09 12.51 -9.50
N GLY A 149 17.85 13.04 -9.41
CA GLY A 149 16.89 13.05 -10.51
C GLY A 149 16.10 11.75 -10.67
N LEU A 150 16.15 10.88 -9.67
CA LEU A 150 15.46 9.58 -9.65
C LEU A 150 14.22 9.65 -8.74
N THR A 151 13.28 8.73 -8.94
CA THR A 151 12.09 8.62 -8.11
C THR A 151 12.14 7.31 -7.30
N PRO A 152 12.30 7.35 -5.96
CA PRO A 152 12.28 6.15 -5.15
C PRO A 152 10.90 5.49 -5.20
N GLU A 153 10.81 4.25 -5.68
CA GLU A 153 9.54 3.51 -5.76
C GLU A 153 9.42 2.45 -4.66
N VAL A 154 10.52 1.75 -4.39
CA VAL A 154 10.63 0.74 -3.33
C VAL A 154 11.96 0.95 -2.63
N VAL A 155 12.01 0.75 -1.32
CA VAL A 155 13.24 0.62 -0.53
C VAL A 155 13.24 -0.75 0.10
N SER A 156 14.05 -1.65 -0.46
CA SER A 156 14.24 -3.02 0.01
C SER A 156 15.45 -3.09 0.95
N ALA A 157 15.47 -4.08 1.84
CA ALA A 157 16.60 -4.34 2.71
C ALA A 157 17.47 -5.47 2.15
N ALA A 158 18.77 -5.24 2.04
CA ALA A 158 19.74 -6.23 1.54
C ALA A 158 19.66 -7.57 2.28
N THR A 159 19.32 -7.55 3.57
CA THR A 159 19.35 -8.72 4.46
C THR A 159 18.49 -9.89 4.02
N VAL A 160 17.46 -9.67 3.20
CA VAL A 160 16.52 -10.73 2.76
C VAL A 160 16.65 -11.07 1.28
N LEU A 161 17.35 -10.26 0.51
CA LEU A 161 17.39 -10.41 -0.94
C LEU A 161 18.22 -11.59 -1.40
N ASP A 162 19.22 -11.98 -0.61
CA ASP A 162 19.99 -13.20 -0.85
C ASP A 162 19.10 -14.46 -0.89
N TYR A 163 17.98 -14.47 -0.13
CA TYR A 163 17.00 -15.56 -0.22
C TYR A 163 16.37 -15.65 -1.61
N ASN A 164 15.97 -14.53 -2.16
CA ASN A 164 15.36 -14.49 -3.49
C ASN A 164 16.39 -14.91 -4.57
N ALA A 165 17.62 -14.41 -4.47
CA ALA A 165 18.69 -14.81 -5.38
C ALA A 165 18.90 -16.32 -5.33
N LEU A 166 18.97 -16.91 -4.14
CA LEU A 166 19.14 -18.35 -3.94
C LEU A 166 17.97 -19.15 -4.51
N GLN A 167 16.74 -18.74 -4.23
CA GLN A 167 15.53 -19.40 -4.75
C GLN A 167 15.43 -19.33 -6.28
N PHE A 168 15.88 -18.24 -6.86
CA PHE A 168 15.87 -18.05 -8.31
C PHE A 168 16.93 -18.89 -9.02
N THR A 169 18.13 -18.97 -8.44
CA THR A 169 19.27 -19.67 -9.07
C THR A 169 19.31 -21.15 -8.76
N GLU A 170 18.84 -21.54 -7.57
CA GLU A 170 18.88 -22.92 -7.06
C GLU A 170 17.48 -23.33 -6.52
N PRO A 171 16.46 -23.40 -7.41
CA PRO A 171 15.08 -23.69 -6.97
C PRO A 171 14.92 -25.09 -6.37
N ASP A 172 15.75 -26.04 -6.81
CA ASP A 172 15.70 -27.45 -6.39
C ASP A 172 16.61 -27.75 -5.18
N LEU A 173 17.11 -26.73 -4.49
CA LEU A 173 17.97 -26.88 -3.33
C LEU A 173 17.18 -27.41 -2.13
N GLU A 174 17.52 -28.60 -1.62
CA GLU A 174 16.84 -29.26 -0.51
C GLU A 174 17.70 -29.35 0.74
N GLY A 175 17.08 -29.12 1.91
CA GLY A 175 17.67 -29.25 3.24
C GLY A 175 18.28 -27.96 3.78
N ASP A 176 19.14 -28.10 4.81
CA ASP A 176 19.72 -26.97 5.54
C ASP A 176 20.95 -26.40 4.82
N PHE A 177 20.87 -25.13 4.40
CA PHE A 177 21.95 -24.38 3.78
C PHE A 177 22.20 -23.08 4.52
N LEU A 178 23.44 -22.61 4.46
CA LEU A 178 23.85 -21.31 4.96
C LEU A 178 24.51 -20.52 3.85
N LEU A 179 23.90 -19.42 3.43
CA LEU A 179 24.53 -18.44 2.56
C LEU A 179 25.06 -17.30 3.42
N ILE A 180 26.33 -16.96 3.22
CA ILE A 180 27.06 -15.93 3.96
C ILE A 180 27.46 -14.85 2.97
N ASN A 181 26.82 -13.68 3.06
CA ASN A 181 27.16 -12.53 2.25
C ASN A 181 28.01 -11.55 3.07
N ILE A 182 29.30 -11.47 2.74
CA ILE A 182 30.29 -10.69 3.49
C ILE A 182 30.45 -9.33 2.83
N GLY A 183 29.76 -8.34 3.39
CA GLY A 183 29.89 -6.95 2.98
C GLY A 183 31.04 -6.21 3.64
N ALA A 184 31.09 -4.89 3.44
CA ALA A 184 32.13 -4.05 4.02
C ALA A 184 31.94 -3.82 5.53
N ARG A 185 30.74 -3.49 6.00
CA ARG A 185 30.45 -3.18 7.42
C ARG A 185 29.77 -4.30 8.18
N SER A 186 29.05 -5.15 7.49
CA SER A 186 28.29 -6.25 8.10
C SER A 186 28.29 -7.47 7.20
N THR A 187 27.95 -8.62 7.78
CA THR A 187 27.76 -9.88 7.07
C THR A 187 26.34 -10.37 7.30
N ASN A 188 25.66 -10.69 6.21
CA ASN A 188 24.33 -11.27 6.25
C ASN A 188 24.48 -12.81 6.25
N LEU A 189 23.82 -13.47 7.18
CA LEU A 189 23.72 -14.91 7.29
C LEU A 189 22.29 -15.31 6.96
N LEU A 190 22.10 -16.01 5.86
CA LEU A 190 20.83 -16.58 5.45
C LEU A 190 20.85 -18.08 5.66
N PHE A 191 20.11 -18.56 6.63
CA PHE A 191 19.80 -19.98 6.82
C PHE A 191 18.54 -20.31 6.05
N ARG A 192 18.58 -21.31 5.20
CA ARG A 192 17.43 -21.80 4.43
C ARG A 192 17.27 -23.29 4.67
N ASN A 193 16.05 -23.73 4.92
CA ASN A 193 15.63 -25.12 4.95
C ASN A 193 14.30 -25.31 4.20
N ASP A 194 13.74 -26.51 4.24
CA ASP A 194 12.48 -26.82 3.55
C ASP A 194 11.27 -26.11 4.16
N ASP A 195 11.35 -25.68 5.43
CA ASP A 195 10.27 -24.95 6.14
C ASP A 195 10.33 -23.43 5.94
N GLY A 196 11.38 -22.90 5.30
CA GLY A 196 11.54 -21.47 5.08
C GLY A 196 12.98 -20.97 5.25
N PHE A 197 13.11 -19.75 5.74
CA PHE A 197 14.43 -19.15 5.94
C PHE A 197 14.53 -18.39 7.26
N PHE A 198 15.77 -18.16 7.71
CA PHE A 198 16.10 -17.33 8.85
C PHE A 198 17.27 -16.43 8.49
N VAL A 199 17.18 -15.16 8.84
CA VAL A 199 18.20 -14.16 8.54
C VAL A 199 18.80 -13.59 9.82
N ARG A 200 20.11 -13.44 9.82
CA ARG A 200 20.85 -12.75 10.86
C ARG A 200 21.91 -11.86 10.23
N ASN A 201 21.90 -10.59 10.59
CA ASN A 201 22.98 -9.68 10.27
C ASN A 201 23.95 -9.58 11.44
N ILE A 202 25.24 -9.68 11.16
CA ILE A 202 26.32 -9.49 12.14
C ILE A 202 27.15 -8.26 11.77
N ALA A 203 27.46 -7.42 12.76
CA ALA A 203 28.24 -6.18 12.58
C ALA A 203 29.74 -6.51 12.46
N LEU A 204 30.09 -7.34 11.50
CA LEU A 204 31.46 -7.71 11.15
C LEU A 204 31.52 -7.86 9.63
N GLY A 205 32.37 -7.07 8.99
CA GLY A 205 32.60 -7.08 7.54
C GLY A 205 34.04 -6.74 7.22
N GLY A 206 34.36 -6.59 5.94
CA GLY A 206 35.71 -6.33 5.45
C GLY A 206 36.41 -5.12 6.06
N ASN A 207 35.66 -4.11 6.50
CA ASN A 207 36.19 -2.92 7.17
C ASN A 207 36.84 -3.24 8.52
N ALA A 208 36.44 -4.31 9.19
CA ALA A 208 37.08 -4.74 10.43
C ALA A 208 38.52 -5.23 10.18
N LEU A 209 38.75 -5.88 9.02
CA LEU A 209 40.11 -6.23 8.60
C LEU A 209 40.90 -4.99 8.24
N THR A 210 40.31 -4.06 7.50
CA THR A 210 40.94 -2.79 7.12
C THR A 210 41.35 -1.98 8.35
N GLN A 211 40.46 -1.89 9.34
CA GLN A 211 40.77 -1.19 10.61
C GLN A 211 41.92 -1.87 11.37
N ASN A 212 41.92 -3.21 11.43
CA ASN A 212 43.00 -3.96 12.07
C ASN A 212 44.35 -3.72 11.38
N ILE A 213 44.36 -3.65 10.04
CA ILE A 213 45.54 -3.29 9.25
C ILE A 213 45.93 -1.82 9.52
N ALA A 214 45.00 -0.89 9.54
CA ALA A 214 45.24 0.53 9.84
C ALA A 214 45.94 0.69 11.19
N ASP A 215 45.37 0.06 12.22
CA ASP A 215 45.90 0.11 13.59
C ASP A 215 47.32 -0.52 13.67
N SER A 216 47.51 -1.65 12.99
CA SER A 216 48.77 -2.39 13.00
C SER A 216 49.91 -1.68 12.24
N LEU A 217 49.55 -0.93 11.19
CA LEU A 217 50.52 -0.19 10.37
C LEU A 217 50.65 1.30 10.74
N GLY A 218 49.78 1.81 11.64
CA GLY A 218 49.71 3.23 11.96
C GLY A 218 49.31 4.10 10.76
N LYS A 219 48.46 3.56 9.88
CA LYS A 219 47.97 4.21 8.65
C LYS A 219 46.51 4.69 8.80
N SER A 220 46.13 5.64 7.95
CA SER A 220 44.72 5.99 7.85
C SER A 220 43.93 4.85 7.22
N PHE A 221 42.60 4.80 7.47
CA PHE A 221 41.72 3.77 6.92
C PHE A 221 41.81 3.65 5.38
N PRO A 222 41.73 4.75 4.58
CA PRO A 222 41.90 4.64 3.12
C PRO A 222 43.24 4.04 2.68
N GLN A 223 44.33 4.40 3.36
CA GLN A 223 45.64 3.85 3.08
C GLN A 223 45.74 2.37 3.42
N ALA A 224 45.11 1.95 4.51
CA ALA A 224 45.03 0.54 4.90
C ALA A 224 44.14 -0.27 3.93
N GLU A 225 43.08 0.33 3.42
CA GLU A 225 42.19 -0.30 2.42
C GLU A 225 42.97 -0.54 1.11
N GLU A 226 43.73 0.45 0.65
CA GLU A 226 44.59 0.30 -0.53
C GLU A 226 45.63 -0.81 -0.34
N VAL A 227 46.26 -0.84 0.85
CA VAL A 227 47.23 -1.92 1.19
C VAL A 227 46.54 -3.28 1.21
N LYS A 228 45.34 -3.38 1.80
CA LYS A 228 44.55 -4.61 1.84
C LYS A 228 44.23 -5.11 0.44
N GLN A 229 43.68 -4.23 -0.41
CA GLN A 229 43.31 -4.58 -1.78
C GLN A 229 44.51 -5.06 -2.59
N LYS A 230 45.65 -4.35 -2.52
CA LYS A 230 46.89 -4.75 -3.21
C LYS A 230 47.45 -6.05 -2.66
N PHE A 231 47.40 -6.26 -1.35
CA PHE A 231 48.00 -7.44 -0.74
C PHE A 231 47.21 -8.72 -1.00
N PHE A 232 45.91 -8.64 -1.01
CA PHE A 232 45.03 -9.80 -1.21
C PHE A 232 44.54 -9.95 -2.66
N SER A 233 45.03 -9.12 -3.60
CA SER A 233 44.80 -9.36 -5.04
C SER A 233 45.56 -10.60 -5.55
N ASP A 234 45.02 -11.25 -6.57
CA ASP A 234 45.61 -12.45 -7.13
C ASP A 234 46.98 -12.21 -7.75
N ASP A 235 47.28 -10.99 -8.18
CA ASP A 235 48.54 -10.57 -8.80
C ASP A 235 49.63 -10.21 -7.80
N ALA A 236 49.38 -10.31 -6.49
CA ALA A 236 50.32 -9.88 -5.47
C ALA A 236 51.42 -10.95 -5.23
N GLU A 237 52.64 -10.69 -5.68
CA GLU A 237 53.83 -11.47 -5.35
C GLU A 237 54.59 -10.87 -4.17
N TYR A 238 54.68 -11.62 -3.07
CA TYR A 238 55.45 -11.23 -1.88
C TYR A 238 56.53 -12.29 -1.60
N SER A 239 57.71 -11.84 -1.24
CA SER A 239 58.81 -12.76 -0.89
C SER A 239 58.53 -13.46 0.45
N GLU A 240 58.87 -14.75 0.54
CA GLU A 240 58.87 -15.48 1.81
C GLU A 240 59.82 -14.81 2.81
N GLY A 241 59.31 -14.12 3.79
CA GLY A 241 60.09 -13.42 4.82
C GLY A 241 59.76 -11.94 5.00
N ASP A 242 58.97 -11.36 4.11
CA ASP A 242 58.51 -9.99 4.25
C ASP A 242 57.73 -9.81 5.56
N SER A 243 58.22 -8.92 6.42
CA SER A 243 57.58 -8.65 7.71
C SER A 243 56.21 -8.00 7.57
N GLY A 244 56.03 -7.18 6.52
CA GLY A 244 54.73 -6.59 6.17
C GLY A 244 53.72 -7.65 5.77
N ALA A 245 54.11 -8.58 4.92
CA ALA A 245 53.26 -9.71 4.50
C ALA A 245 52.86 -10.60 5.68
N LYS A 246 53.76 -10.87 6.60
CA LYS A 246 53.46 -11.65 7.82
C LYS A 246 52.44 -10.92 8.71
N LEU A 247 52.58 -9.62 8.86
CA LEU A 247 51.66 -8.80 9.63
C LEU A 247 50.25 -8.80 9.01
N LEU A 248 50.17 -8.59 7.69
CA LEU A 248 48.89 -8.59 6.97
C LEU A 248 48.18 -9.94 7.01
N ASN A 249 48.94 -11.04 6.87
CA ASN A 249 48.40 -12.38 7.04
C ASN A 249 47.90 -12.61 8.48
N SER A 250 48.61 -12.16 9.50
CA SER A 250 48.16 -12.25 10.89
C SER A 250 46.86 -11.44 11.15
N CYS A 251 46.71 -10.27 10.52
CA CYS A 251 45.44 -9.51 10.55
C CYS A 251 44.30 -10.29 9.89
N ALA A 252 44.56 -10.90 8.72
CA ALA A 252 43.57 -11.73 8.02
C ALA A 252 43.17 -12.95 8.83
N GLU A 253 44.12 -13.69 9.39
CA GLU A 253 43.84 -14.86 10.26
C GLU A 253 43.01 -14.49 11.49
N SER A 254 43.31 -13.33 12.10
CA SER A 254 42.51 -12.80 13.22
C SER A 254 41.10 -12.49 12.80
N PHE A 255 40.91 -11.84 11.64
CA PHE A 255 39.59 -11.54 11.08
C PHE A 255 38.79 -12.82 10.79
N VAL A 256 39.42 -13.80 10.09
CA VAL A 256 38.74 -15.05 9.72
C VAL A 256 38.39 -15.86 10.96
N ARG A 257 39.25 -15.89 11.97
CA ARG A 257 38.93 -16.53 13.27
C ARG A 257 37.73 -15.92 13.94
N ARG A 258 37.65 -14.58 13.98
CA ARG A 258 36.51 -13.85 14.53
C ARG A 258 35.24 -14.11 13.72
N MET A 259 35.32 -14.10 12.41
CA MET A 259 34.22 -14.44 11.50
C MET A 259 33.73 -15.86 11.76
N GLY A 260 34.61 -16.85 11.83
CA GLY A 260 34.26 -18.24 12.13
C GLY A 260 33.55 -18.39 13.50
N GLN A 261 33.98 -17.65 14.52
CA GLN A 261 33.31 -17.63 15.82
C GLN A 261 31.89 -17.07 15.76
N GLU A 262 31.68 -15.97 15.04
CA GLU A 262 30.36 -15.36 14.87
C GLU A 262 29.42 -16.25 14.02
N ILE A 263 29.95 -16.92 13.00
CA ILE A 263 29.21 -17.91 12.21
C ILE A 263 28.82 -19.10 13.09
N THR A 264 29.74 -19.66 13.89
CA THR A 264 29.45 -20.75 14.82
C THR A 264 28.37 -20.38 15.81
N ARG A 265 28.43 -19.20 16.43
CA ARG A 265 27.38 -18.68 17.33
C ARG A 265 26.03 -18.59 16.62
N SER A 266 26.06 -18.16 15.36
CA SER A 266 24.84 -17.98 14.57
C SER A 266 24.21 -19.33 14.21
N ILE A 267 25.01 -20.34 13.84
CA ILE A 267 24.55 -21.71 13.60
C ILE A 267 23.93 -22.32 14.88
N VAL A 268 24.58 -22.16 16.03
CA VAL A 268 24.05 -22.65 17.32
C VAL A 268 22.73 -21.94 17.67
N ASN A 269 22.66 -20.63 17.44
CA ASN A 269 21.45 -19.85 17.67
C ASN A 269 20.29 -20.26 16.75
N TYR A 270 20.57 -20.44 15.46
CA TYR A 270 19.61 -20.93 14.47
C TYR A 270 19.03 -22.29 14.89
N ARG A 271 19.90 -23.25 15.21
CA ARG A 271 19.48 -24.59 15.66
C ARG A 271 18.60 -24.55 16.91
N ARG A 272 18.95 -23.67 17.87
CA ARG A 272 18.19 -23.53 19.12
C ARG A 272 16.82 -22.88 18.89
N GLN A 273 16.73 -21.91 17.99
CA GLN A 273 15.49 -21.16 17.74
C GLN A 273 14.56 -21.88 16.78
N ARG A 274 15.09 -22.56 15.79
CA ARG A 274 14.34 -23.16 14.69
C ARG A 274 14.28 -24.69 14.73
N GLY A 275 15.07 -25.34 15.56
CA GLY A 275 15.16 -26.80 15.58
C GLY A 275 15.82 -27.37 14.30
N GLY A 276 16.35 -26.53 13.42
CA GLY A 276 17.00 -26.93 12.17
C GLY A 276 18.28 -27.74 12.37
N GLY A 277 18.73 -28.42 11.34
CA GLY A 277 19.98 -29.16 11.30
C GLY A 277 21.23 -28.27 11.26
N ALA A 278 22.40 -28.86 11.26
CA ALA A 278 23.60 -28.14 10.82
C ALA A 278 23.51 -27.93 9.32
N PRO A 279 23.98 -26.79 8.79
CA PRO A 279 24.03 -26.59 7.35
C PRO A 279 24.79 -27.73 6.67
N LYS A 280 24.24 -28.27 5.60
CA LYS A 280 24.90 -29.31 4.80
C LYS A 280 26.01 -28.71 3.91
N LYS A 281 25.81 -27.43 3.55
CA LYS A 281 26.75 -26.66 2.71
C LYS A 281 26.69 -25.20 3.10
N ILE A 282 27.83 -24.53 3.02
CA ILE A 282 27.96 -23.08 3.18
C ILE A 282 28.27 -22.48 1.80
N LEU A 283 27.54 -21.45 1.45
CA LEU A 283 27.76 -20.68 0.22
C LEU A 283 28.26 -19.29 0.59
N LEU A 284 29.29 -18.82 -0.04
CA LEU A 284 29.89 -17.50 0.18
C LEU A 284 29.51 -16.55 -0.93
N SER A 285 29.16 -15.33 -0.55
CA SER A 285 28.85 -14.19 -1.42
C SER A 285 29.40 -12.91 -0.83
N GLY A 286 29.36 -11.81 -1.59
CA GLY A 286 29.90 -10.53 -1.18
C GLY A 286 31.41 -10.39 -1.43
N ARG A 287 31.87 -9.16 -1.67
CA ARG A 287 33.30 -8.88 -1.98
C ARG A 287 34.24 -9.34 -0.87
N GLY A 288 33.80 -9.36 0.39
CA GLY A 288 34.59 -9.87 1.51
C GLY A 288 34.87 -11.38 1.46
N ALA A 289 34.08 -12.13 0.69
CA ALA A 289 34.28 -13.56 0.50
C ALA A 289 35.53 -13.89 -0.35
N LEU A 290 36.03 -12.94 -1.13
CA LEU A 290 37.24 -13.07 -1.95
C LEU A 290 38.54 -13.04 -1.13
N LEU A 291 38.45 -12.82 0.19
CA LEU A 291 39.65 -12.88 1.03
C LEU A 291 40.32 -14.25 0.96
N LYS A 292 41.54 -14.29 0.46
CA LYS A 292 42.29 -15.50 0.23
C LYS A 292 42.40 -16.36 1.50
N GLY A 293 42.09 -17.64 1.38
CA GLY A 293 42.12 -18.62 2.46
C GLY A 293 40.89 -18.57 3.41
N LEU A 294 39.93 -17.66 3.19
CA LEU A 294 38.71 -17.58 4.02
C LEU A 294 37.84 -18.83 3.87
N SER A 295 37.58 -19.26 2.63
CA SER A 295 36.80 -20.47 2.35
C SER A 295 37.42 -21.70 3.02
N ASP A 296 38.71 -21.92 2.84
CA ASP A 296 39.41 -23.09 3.39
C ASP A 296 39.39 -23.12 4.93
N GLN A 297 39.58 -21.94 5.55
CA GLN A 297 39.54 -21.84 7.00
C GLN A 297 38.11 -22.02 7.56
N LEU A 298 37.10 -21.51 6.85
CA LEU A 298 35.72 -21.75 7.23
C LEU A 298 35.33 -23.21 7.09
N GLU A 299 35.74 -23.88 5.99
CA GLU A 299 35.52 -25.31 5.78
C GLU A 299 36.18 -26.14 6.90
N ALA A 300 37.44 -25.86 7.20
CA ALA A 300 38.16 -26.54 8.28
C ALA A 300 37.52 -26.32 9.65
N SER A 301 37.04 -25.09 9.95
CA SER A 301 36.46 -24.76 11.25
C SER A 301 35.02 -25.25 11.45
N GLN A 302 34.20 -25.18 10.40
CA GLN A 302 32.79 -25.59 10.44
C GLN A 302 32.57 -27.07 10.11
N LYS A 303 33.55 -27.72 9.49
CA LYS A 303 33.53 -29.13 9.00
C LYS A 303 32.34 -29.35 8.02
N VAL A 304 32.09 -28.37 7.19
CA VAL A 304 31.04 -28.36 6.20
C VAL A 304 31.62 -27.83 4.90
N GLU A 305 31.24 -28.43 3.76
CA GLU A 305 31.64 -27.95 2.43
C GLU A 305 31.33 -26.45 2.26
N VAL A 306 32.35 -25.70 1.84
CA VAL A 306 32.24 -24.25 1.58
C VAL A 306 32.48 -24.00 0.09
N GLY A 307 31.49 -23.37 -0.56
CA GLY A 307 31.58 -22.99 -1.96
C GLY A 307 31.18 -21.52 -2.16
N PHE A 308 31.33 -21.05 -3.38
CA PHE A 308 30.87 -19.71 -3.75
C PHE A 308 29.47 -19.76 -4.36
N PHE A 309 28.67 -18.78 -4.02
CA PHE A 309 27.34 -18.61 -4.58
C PHE A 309 27.43 -17.92 -5.94
N ASP A 310 26.76 -18.48 -6.94
CA ASP A 310 26.65 -17.87 -8.26
C ASP A 310 25.24 -17.32 -8.50
N PRO A 311 25.00 -16.03 -8.22
CA PRO A 311 23.71 -15.40 -8.46
C PRO A 311 23.40 -15.20 -9.95
N LEU A 312 24.36 -15.38 -10.84
CA LEU A 312 24.20 -15.17 -12.29
C LEU A 312 23.81 -16.44 -13.04
N LYS A 313 23.72 -17.58 -12.38
CA LYS A 313 23.49 -18.91 -13.00
C LYS A 313 22.30 -18.94 -13.98
N ASN A 314 21.21 -18.20 -13.63
CA ASN A 314 19.99 -18.12 -14.45
C ASN A 314 19.73 -16.69 -14.99
N VAL A 315 20.78 -15.88 -15.08
CA VAL A 315 20.73 -14.48 -15.51
C VAL A 315 21.46 -14.32 -16.83
N THR A 316 20.85 -13.62 -17.77
CA THR A 316 21.51 -13.23 -19.02
C THR A 316 22.11 -11.84 -18.85
N LEU A 317 23.39 -11.70 -19.13
CA LEU A 317 24.06 -10.41 -19.17
C LEU A 317 24.08 -9.87 -20.60
N ASP A 318 23.82 -8.56 -20.75
CA ASP A 318 24.01 -7.87 -22.04
C ASP A 318 25.52 -7.84 -22.35
N GLY A 319 25.85 -8.08 -23.61
CA GLY A 319 27.27 -8.15 -24.06
C GLY A 319 28.03 -6.81 -23.95
N ALA A 320 27.38 -5.73 -23.59
CA ALA A 320 28.01 -4.44 -23.31
C ALA A 320 28.55 -4.32 -21.86
N ILE A 321 28.30 -5.32 -21.01
CA ILE A 321 28.81 -5.36 -19.63
C ILE A 321 30.22 -5.94 -19.68
N ASP A 322 31.21 -5.06 -19.60
CA ASP A 322 32.66 -5.39 -19.68
C ASP A 322 33.25 -5.53 -18.26
N THR A 323 32.71 -6.45 -17.47
CA THR A 323 33.19 -6.75 -16.11
C THR A 323 33.45 -8.25 -16.01
N ASP A 324 34.55 -8.65 -15.33
CA ASP A 324 34.83 -10.05 -15.08
C ASP A 324 33.64 -10.74 -14.39
N PRO A 325 33.08 -11.81 -14.97
CA PRO A 325 31.96 -12.53 -14.38
C PRO A 325 32.23 -13.04 -12.95
N ASP A 326 33.48 -13.40 -12.64
CA ASP A 326 33.84 -13.91 -11.31
C ASP A 326 33.82 -12.82 -10.25
N GLU A 327 34.29 -11.62 -10.61
CA GLU A 327 34.14 -10.45 -9.72
C GLU A 327 32.70 -10.03 -9.58
N LEU A 328 31.95 -10.06 -10.68
CA LEU A 328 30.55 -9.64 -10.72
C LEU A 328 29.67 -10.53 -9.83
N ARG A 329 29.88 -11.84 -9.80
CA ARG A 329 29.12 -12.77 -8.93
C ARG A 329 29.12 -12.35 -7.46
N MET A 330 30.24 -11.79 -6.98
CA MET A 330 30.38 -11.38 -5.58
C MET A 330 29.69 -10.04 -5.24
N GLN A 331 29.18 -9.33 -6.26
CA GLN A 331 28.64 -7.97 -6.07
C GLN A 331 27.15 -7.87 -6.33
N VAL A 332 26.53 -8.84 -7.02
CA VAL A 332 25.18 -8.69 -7.58
C VAL A 332 24.10 -9.54 -6.92
N SER A 333 24.42 -10.28 -5.86
CA SER A 333 23.45 -11.18 -5.20
C SER A 333 22.17 -10.45 -4.82
N GLU A 334 22.25 -9.33 -4.12
CA GLU A 334 21.08 -8.55 -3.71
C GLU A 334 20.34 -7.92 -4.91
N LEU A 335 21.08 -7.48 -5.94
CA LEU A 335 20.48 -6.95 -7.17
C LEU A 335 19.67 -8.01 -7.88
N VAL A 336 20.22 -9.21 -8.04
CA VAL A 336 19.52 -10.34 -8.64
C VAL A 336 18.34 -10.77 -7.78
N GLY A 337 18.49 -10.79 -6.46
CA GLY A 337 17.42 -11.12 -5.54
C GLY A 337 16.23 -10.16 -5.62
N GLU A 338 16.48 -8.85 -5.74
CA GLU A 338 15.41 -7.88 -5.94
C GLU A 338 14.83 -7.97 -7.36
N ALA A 339 15.66 -8.20 -8.36
CA ALA A 339 15.22 -8.36 -9.74
C ALA A 339 14.30 -9.58 -9.92
N ALA A 340 14.65 -10.70 -9.29
CA ALA A 340 13.91 -11.95 -9.35
C ALA A 340 12.64 -11.97 -8.47
N ARG A 341 12.45 -10.99 -7.59
CA ARG A 341 11.35 -10.95 -6.60
C ARG A 341 9.97 -11.19 -7.20
N GLU A 342 9.69 -10.66 -8.37
CA GLU A 342 8.40 -10.85 -9.04
C GLU A 342 8.26 -12.21 -9.75
N MET A 343 9.35 -12.97 -9.86
CA MET A 343 9.39 -14.26 -10.54
C MET A 343 9.28 -15.45 -9.57
N ILE A 344 9.38 -15.19 -8.27
CA ILE A 344 9.35 -16.19 -7.20
C ILE A 344 8.03 -16.08 -6.46
N ALA A 345 7.32 -17.19 -6.29
CA ALA A 345 5.99 -17.22 -5.65
C ALA A 345 6.02 -16.73 -4.19
N ASP A 346 7.02 -17.18 -3.42
CA ASP A 346 7.18 -16.86 -1.99
C ASP A 346 8.40 -15.95 -1.77
N ALA A 347 8.56 -14.94 -2.62
CA ALA A 347 9.67 -14.02 -2.52
C ALA A 347 9.70 -13.26 -1.19
N ALA A 348 10.88 -13.19 -0.62
CA ALA A 348 11.12 -12.33 0.53
C ALA A 348 11.24 -10.87 0.11
N GLY A 349 10.65 -9.96 0.90
CA GLY A 349 10.81 -8.54 0.65
C GLY A 349 9.93 -7.66 1.50
N VAL A 350 10.50 -6.53 1.82
CA VAL A 350 9.85 -5.44 2.55
C VAL A 350 9.90 -4.17 1.71
N ASN A 351 9.09 -3.18 2.08
CA ASN A 351 9.14 -1.87 1.48
C ASN A 351 9.20 -0.79 2.56
N LEU A 352 10.38 -0.24 2.76
CA LEU A 352 10.66 0.79 3.74
C LEU A 352 10.45 2.23 3.21
N VAL A 353 9.73 2.41 2.10
CA VAL A 353 9.37 3.75 1.63
C VAL A 353 8.38 4.38 2.61
N PRO A 354 8.62 5.61 3.10
CA PRO A 354 7.71 6.32 3.99
C PRO A 354 6.30 6.42 3.43
N GLU A 355 5.29 6.32 4.33
CA GLU A 355 3.88 6.37 3.93
C GLU A 355 3.51 7.61 3.11
N GLU A 356 4.12 8.74 3.42
CA GLU A 356 3.90 10.00 2.70
C GLU A 356 4.33 9.91 1.23
N ILE A 357 5.49 9.31 0.99
CA ILE A 357 5.98 9.06 -0.37
C ILE A 357 5.09 8.04 -1.06
N GLN A 358 4.69 6.96 -0.38
CA GLN A 358 3.75 5.97 -0.93
C GLN A 358 2.40 6.59 -1.29
N LYS A 359 1.83 7.44 -0.42
CA LYS A 359 0.57 8.16 -0.68
C LYS A 359 0.71 9.08 -1.89
N SER A 360 1.82 9.83 -1.99
CA SER A 360 2.08 10.71 -3.13
C SER A 360 2.19 9.94 -4.45
N MET A 361 2.85 8.78 -4.43
CA MET A 361 2.98 7.90 -5.60
C MET A 361 1.65 7.27 -6.01
N ARG A 362 0.84 6.80 -5.05
CA ARG A 362 -0.51 6.30 -5.31
C ARG A 362 -1.39 7.38 -5.94
N PHE A 363 -1.33 8.59 -5.41
CA PHE A 363 -2.05 9.73 -5.97
C PHE A 363 -1.54 10.08 -7.38
N ALA A 364 -0.23 10.11 -7.59
CA ALA A 364 0.36 10.35 -8.92
C ALA A 364 -0.06 9.29 -9.94
N ARG A 365 -0.18 8.02 -9.53
CA ARG A 365 -0.66 6.92 -10.38
C ARG A 365 -2.16 7.03 -10.69
N GLN A 366 -2.96 7.56 -9.76
CA GLN A 366 -4.41 7.78 -9.95
C GLN A 366 -4.71 9.07 -10.73
N LYS A 367 -3.79 10.04 -10.73
CA LYS A 367 -3.96 11.35 -11.38
C LYS A 367 -4.42 11.27 -12.83
N PRO A 368 -3.86 10.44 -13.74
CA PRO A 368 -4.34 10.34 -15.10
C PRO A 368 -5.77 9.77 -15.19
N VAL A 369 -6.11 8.81 -14.31
CA VAL A 369 -7.47 8.25 -14.27
C VAL A 369 -8.47 9.28 -13.76
N LEU A 370 -8.10 10.05 -12.73
CA LEU A 370 -8.92 11.15 -12.21
C LEU A 370 -9.09 12.26 -13.24
N LEU A 371 -8.04 12.60 -14.00
CA LEU A 371 -8.12 13.56 -15.09
C LEU A 371 -9.03 13.06 -16.23
N MET A 372 -8.93 11.78 -16.59
CA MET A 372 -9.85 11.18 -17.57
C MET A 372 -11.29 11.18 -17.08
N ALA A 373 -11.52 10.81 -15.81
CA ALA A 373 -12.85 10.86 -15.20
C ALA A 373 -13.42 12.28 -15.20
N ALA A 374 -12.61 13.27 -14.83
CA ALA A 374 -13.01 14.68 -14.86
C ALA A 374 -13.30 15.16 -16.31
N ALA A 375 -12.48 14.75 -17.28
CA ALA A 375 -12.73 15.04 -18.69
C ALA A 375 -14.01 14.38 -19.21
N CYS A 376 -14.28 13.12 -18.84
CA CYS A 376 -15.53 12.43 -19.17
C CYS A 376 -16.75 13.13 -18.55
N LEU A 377 -16.65 13.56 -17.26
CA LEU A 377 -17.70 14.32 -16.61
C LEU A 377 -17.94 15.67 -17.28
N ALA A 378 -16.87 16.37 -17.67
CA ALA A 378 -16.98 17.64 -18.37
C ALA A 378 -17.58 17.48 -19.79
N LEU A 379 -17.31 16.38 -20.46
CA LEU A 379 -17.83 16.06 -21.78
C LEU A 379 -19.22 15.40 -21.76
N ALA A 380 -19.63 14.85 -20.61
CA ALA A 380 -20.92 14.15 -20.47
C ALA A 380 -22.15 14.97 -20.89
N PRO A 381 -22.24 16.30 -20.62
CA PRO A 381 -23.35 17.11 -21.08
C PRO A 381 -23.31 17.44 -22.59
N TRP A 382 -22.15 17.25 -23.25
CA TRP A 382 -21.99 17.63 -24.65
C TRP A 382 -22.92 16.88 -25.62
N PRO A 383 -23.08 15.55 -25.55
CA PRO A 383 -24.01 14.83 -26.41
C PRO A 383 -25.47 15.24 -26.17
N ALA A 384 -25.83 15.49 -24.91
CA ALA A 384 -27.15 15.99 -24.57
C ALA A 384 -27.37 17.39 -25.16
N TYR A 385 -26.39 18.29 -25.00
CA TYR A 385 -26.44 19.62 -25.60
C TYR A 385 -26.56 19.56 -27.14
N MET A 386 -25.77 18.71 -27.80
CA MET A 386 -25.85 18.51 -29.25
C MET A 386 -27.23 17.95 -29.66
N ALA A 387 -27.76 16.99 -28.93
CA ALA A 387 -29.07 16.43 -29.20
C ALA A 387 -30.20 17.46 -28.97
N PHE A 388 -30.09 18.30 -27.94
CA PHE A 388 -31.06 19.36 -27.69
C PHE A 388 -30.96 20.46 -28.74
N SER A 389 -29.75 20.91 -29.12
CA SER A 389 -29.57 21.93 -30.13
C SER A 389 -29.99 21.45 -31.55
N ALA A 390 -29.79 20.16 -31.83
CA ALA A 390 -30.29 19.57 -33.09
C ALA A 390 -31.83 19.50 -33.11
N LYS A 391 -32.45 19.14 -31.95
CA LYS A 391 -33.92 19.18 -31.82
C LYS A 391 -34.46 20.59 -31.88
N GLU A 392 -33.79 21.55 -31.25
CA GLU A 392 -34.18 22.97 -31.31
C GLU A 392 -34.26 23.45 -32.75
N LYS A 393 -33.21 23.20 -33.56
CA LYS A 393 -33.22 23.53 -35.01
C LYS A 393 -34.33 22.81 -35.76
N ALA A 394 -34.54 21.52 -35.49
CA ALA A 394 -35.61 20.78 -36.14
C ALA A 394 -37.00 21.28 -35.72
N TYR A 395 -37.16 21.71 -34.48
CA TYR A 395 -38.40 22.35 -34.02
C TYR A 395 -38.58 23.74 -34.63
N GLU A 396 -37.51 24.55 -34.75
CA GLU A 396 -37.58 25.85 -35.41
C GLU A 396 -37.97 25.71 -36.89
N GLU A 397 -37.37 24.75 -37.60
CA GLU A 397 -37.73 24.44 -39.00
C GLU A 397 -39.18 23.93 -39.10
N ALA A 398 -39.60 23.04 -38.20
CA ALA A 398 -40.98 22.54 -38.15
C ALA A 398 -41.98 23.65 -37.81
N ILE A 399 -41.63 24.54 -36.87
CA ILE A 399 -42.45 25.71 -36.49
C ILE A 399 -42.54 26.66 -37.68
N ALA A 400 -41.41 26.93 -38.36
CA ALA A 400 -41.41 27.80 -39.57
C ALA A 400 -42.27 27.20 -40.69
N GLU A 401 -42.18 25.89 -40.95
CA GLU A 401 -43.05 25.21 -41.93
C GLU A 401 -44.52 25.24 -41.55
N VAL A 402 -44.83 24.95 -40.24
CA VAL A 402 -46.20 25.04 -39.73
C VAL A 402 -46.75 26.47 -39.79
N GLN A 403 -45.90 27.45 -39.42
CA GLN A 403 -46.30 28.87 -39.52
C GLN A 403 -46.53 29.28 -40.96
N ALA A 404 -45.69 28.84 -41.91
CA ALA A 404 -45.91 29.09 -43.32
C ALA A 404 -47.18 28.46 -43.89
N ARG A 405 -47.62 27.32 -43.32
CA ARG A 405 -48.89 26.69 -43.67
C ARG A 405 -50.10 27.32 -42.94
N ILE A 406 -49.90 27.79 -41.71
CA ILE A 406 -50.94 28.37 -40.90
C ILE A 406 -51.27 29.81 -41.35
N THR A 407 -50.29 30.59 -41.80
CA THR A 407 -50.47 31.97 -42.20
C THR A 407 -51.59 32.16 -43.26
N PRO A 408 -51.65 31.35 -44.34
CA PRO A 408 -52.71 31.45 -45.34
C PRO A 408 -54.06 30.88 -44.84
N LEU A 409 -54.01 29.98 -43.84
CA LEU A 409 -55.24 29.43 -43.23
C LEU A 409 -55.82 30.39 -42.19
N ARG A 410 -54.98 31.09 -41.41
CA ARG A 410 -55.42 32.13 -40.48
C ARG A 410 -56.13 33.30 -41.17
N SER A 411 -55.65 33.69 -42.33
CA SER A 411 -56.30 34.76 -43.08
C SER A 411 -57.71 34.36 -43.59
N ARG A 412 -57.98 33.06 -43.74
CA ARG A 412 -59.29 32.54 -44.10
C ARG A 412 -60.20 32.26 -42.86
N GLN A 413 -59.55 31.90 -41.72
CA GLN A 413 -60.25 31.58 -40.50
C GLN A 413 -60.59 32.80 -39.66
N ALA A 414 -59.81 33.89 -39.76
CA ALA A 414 -60.10 35.17 -39.09
C ALA A 414 -61.46 35.75 -39.47
N ALA A 415 -61.94 35.42 -40.67
CA ALA A 415 -63.27 35.82 -41.11
C ALA A 415 -64.42 34.97 -40.56
N ILE A 416 -64.11 33.78 -39.99
CA ILE A 416 -65.14 32.84 -39.48
C ILE A 416 -65.13 32.75 -37.95
N SER A 417 -63.97 33.10 -37.28
CA SER A 417 -63.78 32.81 -35.84
C SER A 417 -64.19 33.92 -34.87
N GLU A 418 -64.43 35.11 -35.38
CA GLU A 418 -64.82 36.26 -34.52
C GLU A 418 -66.12 36.03 -33.72
N ASN A 419 -66.97 35.09 -34.15
CA ASN A 419 -68.19 34.71 -33.43
C ASN A 419 -68.12 33.41 -32.63
N ALA A 420 -67.08 32.56 -32.84
CA ALA A 420 -66.96 31.29 -32.12
C ALA A 420 -66.00 31.32 -30.92
N GLU A 421 -65.10 32.28 -30.89
CA GLU A 421 -64.01 32.37 -29.90
C GLU A 421 -64.47 32.75 -28.50
N GLN A 422 -65.48 33.58 -28.37
CA GLN A 422 -65.97 34.02 -27.04
C GLN A 422 -66.68 32.93 -26.23
N ALA A 423 -67.21 31.90 -26.87
CA ALA A 423 -67.88 30.80 -26.16
C ALA A 423 -66.95 29.67 -25.70
N GLN A 424 -65.79 29.49 -26.37
CA GLN A 424 -64.86 28.43 -26.06
C GLN A 424 -63.81 28.80 -24.99
N GLU A 425 -63.41 30.06 -24.91
CA GLU A 425 -62.48 30.54 -23.85
C GLU A 425 -63.06 30.39 -22.45
N LEU A 426 -64.35 30.59 -22.33
CA LEU A 426 -65.00 30.49 -21.00
C LEU A 426 -65.04 29.03 -20.50
N ARG A 427 -65.17 28.03 -21.40
CA ARG A 427 -65.21 26.62 -21.01
C ARG A 427 -63.81 26.05 -20.66
N ALA A 428 -62.80 26.43 -21.41
CA ALA A 428 -61.43 25.94 -21.18
C ALA A 428 -60.77 26.50 -19.90
N SER A 429 -61.22 27.68 -19.47
CA SER A 429 -60.77 28.32 -18.21
C SER A 429 -61.33 27.62 -16.97
N ILE A 430 -62.55 27.10 -17.06
CA ILE A 430 -63.20 26.40 -15.94
C ILE A 430 -62.55 25.01 -15.71
N GLU A 431 -62.25 24.22 -16.75
CA GLU A 431 -61.63 22.90 -16.62
C GLU A 431 -60.17 22.97 -16.11
N ARG A 432 -59.45 24.03 -16.49
CA ARG A 432 -58.04 24.18 -16.05
C ARG A 432 -57.94 24.56 -14.57
N VAL A 433 -58.90 25.30 -14.05
CA VAL A 433 -58.98 25.68 -12.63
C VAL A 433 -59.39 24.50 -11.74
N GLU A 434 -60.26 23.62 -12.22
CA GLU A 434 -60.67 22.43 -11.46
C GLU A 434 -59.57 21.38 -11.32
N GLY A 435 -58.75 21.17 -12.36
CA GLY A 435 -57.63 20.21 -12.29
C GLY A 435 -56.52 20.60 -11.30
N LEU A 436 -56.16 21.89 -11.26
CA LEU A 436 -55.17 22.42 -10.33
C LEU A 436 -55.68 22.49 -8.87
N ARG A 437 -56.99 22.50 -8.67
CA ARG A 437 -57.58 22.52 -7.33
C ARG A 437 -57.47 21.16 -6.64
N ASN A 438 -57.56 20.07 -7.37
CA ASN A 438 -57.63 18.73 -6.80
C ASN A 438 -56.27 18.27 -6.23
N THR A 439 -55.15 18.45 -6.93
CA THR A 439 -53.82 18.09 -6.42
C THR A 439 -53.37 18.91 -5.22
N ARG A 440 -53.70 20.21 -5.21
CA ARG A 440 -53.39 21.06 -4.04
C ARG A 440 -54.25 20.69 -2.82
N THR A 441 -55.46 20.16 -3.05
CA THR A 441 -56.35 19.72 -2.00
C THR A 441 -55.85 18.44 -1.32
N ASN A 442 -55.25 17.51 -2.08
CA ASN A 442 -54.70 16.27 -1.57
C ASN A 442 -53.57 16.53 -0.55
N TRP A 443 -52.63 17.42 -0.85
CA TRP A 443 -51.57 17.79 0.08
C TRP A 443 -52.12 18.45 1.36
N ILE A 444 -53.11 19.34 1.22
CA ILE A 444 -53.70 20.01 2.37
C ILE A 444 -54.44 19.00 3.26
N GLN A 445 -55.15 18.06 2.63
CA GLN A 445 -55.87 17.03 3.38
C GLN A 445 -54.86 16.05 4.03
N PHE A 446 -53.83 15.63 3.30
CA PHE A 446 -52.77 14.78 3.86
C PHE A 446 -52.08 15.43 5.07
N PHE A 447 -51.75 16.72 4.98
CA PHE A 447 -51.17 17.43 6.12
C PHE A 447 -52.18 17.60 7.28
N ALA A 448 -53.44 17.76 7.00
CA ALA A 448 -54.49 17.79 8.03
C ALA A 448 -54.58 16.42 8.73
N ASP A 449 -54.60 15.32 7.95
CA ASP A 449 -54.61 13.95 8.48
C ASP A 449 -53.36 13.64 9.29
N LEU A 450 -52.18 14.10 8.81
CA LEU A 450 -50.91 13.99 9.51
C LEU A 450 -50.91 14.76 10.84
N GLN A 451 -51.48 15.97 10.82
CA GLN A 451 -51.64 16.80 12.02
C GLN A 451 -52.58 16.15 13.03
N ASP A 452 -53.71 15.66 12.58
CA ASP A 452 -54.69 14.96 13.43
C ASP A 452 -54.09 13.69 14.02
N SER A 453 -53.32 12.91 13.22
CA SER A 453 -52.59 11.72 13.67
C SER A 453 -51.56 12.05 14.77
N LEU A 454 -50.80 13.11 14.60
CA LEU A 454 -49.85 13.60 15.62
C LEU A 454 -50.54 14.12 16.88
N GLN A 455 -51.69 14.81 16.74
CA GLN A 455 -52.44 15.33 17.87
C GLN A 455 -53.02 14.20 18.73
N MET A 456 -53.42 13.08 18.12
CA MET A 456 -53.93 11.91 18.86
C MET A 456 -52.88 11.27 19.77
N ILE A 457 -51.59 11.42 19.44
CA ILE A 457 -50.51 10.73 20.15
C ILE A 457 -50.02 11.47 21.39
N GLN A 458 -50.40 12.70 21.61
CA GLN A 458 -49.95 13.57 22.71
C GLN A 458 -48.43 13.54 22.97
N ASP A 459 -47.81 14.68 23.11
CA ASP A 459 -46.35 14.79 23.36
C ASP A 459 -45.44 14.20 22.25
N ALA A 460 -45.90 14.12 21.01
CA ALA A 460 -45.12 13.78 19.84
C ALA A 460 -45.01 14.98 18.89
N TRP A 461 -43.86 15.17 18.30
CA TRP A 461 -43.64 16.23 17.30
C TRP A 461 -42.81 15.71 16.15
N LEU A 462 -42.96 16.33 15.01
CA LEU A 462 -42.27 16.00 13.78
C LEU A 462 -40.99 16.83 13.68
N ASN A 463 -39.89 16.18 13.33
CA ASN A 463 -38.61 16.82 13.06
C ASN A 463 -38.33 16.95 11.56
N ASP A 464 -38.74 15.96 10.79
CA ASP A 464 -38.49 15.92 9.36
C ASP A 464 -39.54 15.09 8.62
N LEU A 465 -39.76 15.45 7.38
CA LEU A 465 -40.66 14.75 6.48
C LEU A 465 -40.03 14.68 5.11
N GLU A 466 -39.65 13.49 4.71
CA GLU A 466 -39.04 13.21 3.41
C GLU A 466 -40.04 12.46 2.52
N VAL A 467 -40.13 12.89 1.29
CA VAL A 467 -41.01 12.26 0.30
C VAL A 467 -40.13 11.59 -0.77
N LEU A 468 -40.14 10.30 -0.81
CA LEU A 468 -39.47 9.50 -1.83
C LEU A 468 -40.44 9.13 -2.93
N ARG A 469 -40.07 9.41 -4.16
CA ARG A 469 -40.80 9.02 -5.34
C ARG A 469 -40.03 7.92 -6.06
N GLU A 470 -40.53 6.72 -6.06
CA GLU A 470 -39.99 5.61 -6.84
C GLU A 470 -40.79 5.45 -8.14
N VAL A 471 -40.09 5.44 -9.27
CA VAL A 471 -40.69 5.16 -10.57
C VAL A 471 -40.30 3.73 -10.95
N THR A 472 -41.08 2.76 -10.52
CA THR A 472 -40.88 1.35 -10.84
C THR A 472 -41.88 0.92 -11.93
N GLY A 473 -41.38 0.67 -13.15
CA GLY A 473 -42.08 -0.07 -14.21
C GLY A 473 -43.48 0.42 -14.62
N GLU A 474 -44.34 -0.47 -15.07
CA GLU A 474 -45.62 -0.19 -15.73
C GLU A 474 -46.75 0.33 -14.81
N GLY A 475 -46.52 0.55 -13.50
CA GLY A 475 -47.59 0.84 -12.52
C GLY A 475 -47.72 2.35 -12.12
N GLY A 476 -46.91 3.23 -12.67
CA GLY A 476 -46.90 4.64 -12.24
C GLY A 476 -45.98 4.89 -11.03
N PRO A 477 -45.74 6.15 -10.65
CA PRO A 477 -44.88 6.46 -9.53
C PRO A 477 -45.54 6.07 -8.19
N THR A 478 -44.81 5.31 -7.39
CA THR A 478 -45.16 5.07 -6.00
C THR A 478 -44.53 6.16 -5.13
N TYR A 479 -45.25 6.61 -4.12
CA TYR A 479 -44.77 7.61 -3.18
C TYR A 479 -44.63 6.96 -1.80
N GLU A 480 -43.46 7.09 -1.21
CA GLU A 480 -43.22 6.74 0.18
C GLU A 480 -42.92 8.03 0.95
N VAL A 481 -43.63 8.25 2.03
CA VAL A 481 -43.41 9.39 2.89
C VAL A 481 -42.75 8.91 4.18
N ILE A 482 -41.52 9.38 4.41
CA ILE A 482 -40.77 9.07 5.62
C ILE A 482 -41.01 10.18 6.61
N VAL A 483 -41.65 9.83 7.71
CA VAL A 483 -42.00 10.75 8.80
C VAL A 483 -41.06 10.50 9.96
N SER A 484 -40.19 11.45 10.25
CA SER A 484 -39.25 11.37 11.38
C SER A 484 -39.63 12.37 12.45
N GLY A 485 -39.71 11.91 13.68
CA GLY A 485 -40.14 12.73 14.80
C GLY A 485 -39.62 12.21 16.13
N GLU A 486 -40.06 12.86 17.18
CA GLU A 486 -39.70 12.50 18.54
C GLU A 486 -40.97 12.48 19.42
N MET A 487 -41.00 11.55 20.35
CA MET A 487 -42.10 11.43 21.32
C MET A 487 -41.55 11.49 22.74
N LEU A 488 -42.11 12.34 23.56
CA LEU A 488 -41.75 12.45 24.96
C LEU A 488 -42.30 11.25 25.74
N VAL A 489 -41.42 10.53 26.41
CA VAL A 489 -41.79 9.44 27.31
C VAL A 489 -41.83 9.99 28.74
N ARG A 490 -43.05 10.16 29.27
CA ARG A 490 -43.23 10.59 30.66
C ARG A 490 -42.92 9.47 31.60
N ALA A 491 -42.11 9.71 32.64
CA ALA A 491 -41.78 8.72 33.67
C ALA A 491 -43.05 8.27 34.42
N ALA A 492 -43.12 7.01 34.80
CA ALA A 492 -44.17 6.51 35.66
C ALA A 492 -44.07 7.15 37.07
N ALA A 493 -45.14 7.13 37.81
CA ALA A 493 -45.21 7.73 39.15
C ALA A 493 -44.24 7.16 40.19
N ASP A 494 -43.61 6.01 39.89
CA ASP A 494 -42.75 5.27 40.79
C ASP A 494 -41.24 5.60 40.74
N GLY A 495 -40.87 6.65 39.98
CA GLY A 495 -39.48 7.15 39.95
C GLY A 495 -38.99 7.56 38.55
N PRO A 496 -37.91 8.36 38.50
CA PRO A 496 -37.42 8.94 37.23
C PRO A 496 -36.81 7.91 36.26
N ASP A 497 -36.55 6.67 36.69
CA ASP A 497 -36.00 5.62 35.85
C ASP A 497 -36.97 4.46 35.51
N ALA A 498 -38.19 4.48 36.09
CA ALA A 498 -39.20 3.47 35.82
C ALA A 498 -39.97 3.79 34.53
N ILE A 499 -39.72 3.04 33.48
CA ILE A 499 -40.52 3.09 32.26
C ILE A 499 -41.58 2.01 32.35
N ASN A 500 -42.85 2.40 32.25
CA ASN A 500 -43.93 1.43 32.12
C ASN A 500 -43.91 0.85 30.71
N GLU A 501 -43.37 -0.38 30.56
CA GLU A 501 -43.21 -1.06 29.27
C GLU A 501 -44.54 -1.28 28.53
N ASP A 502 -45.62 -1.52 29.28
CA ASP A 502 -46.94 -1.70 28.69
C ASP A 502 -47.50 -0.38 28.11
N LEU A 503 -47.28 0.72 28.81
CA LEU A 503 -47.67 2.04 28.34
C LEU A 503 -46.84 2.48 27.13
N LEU A 504 -45.55 2.17 27.13
CA LEU A 504 -44.66 2.43 26.01
C LEU A 504 -45.08 1.61 24.77
N ALA A 505 -45.32 0.32 24.95
CA ALA A 505 -45.79 -0.55 23.89
C ALA A 505 -47.15 -0.15 23.34
N GLN A 506 -48.03 0.35 24.20
CA GLN A 506 -49.32 0.93 23.80
C GLN A 506 -49.14 2.20 22.98
N ARG A 507 -48.27 3.13 23.40
CA ARG A 507 -47.98 4.38 22.70
C ARG A 507 -47.32 4.14 21.32
N ILE A 508 -46.39 3.18 21.24
CA ILE A 508 -45.76 2.78 19.98
C ILE A 508 -46.82 2.21 19.01
N ARG A 509 -47.70 1.36 19.49
CA ARG A 509 -48.82 0.84 18.68
C ARG A 509 -49.78 1.98 18.27
N SER A 510 -50.07 2.91 19.15
CA SER A 510 -50.91 4.10 18.83
C SER A 510 -50.22 4.98 17.80
N LEU A 511 -48.91 5.14 17.87
CA LEU A 511 -48.14 5.88 16.87
C LEU A 511 -48.24 5.22 15.49
N GLN A 512 -48.12 3.92 15.40
CA GLN A 512 -48.24 3.19 14.13
C GLN A 512 -49.68 3.25 13.60
N SER A 513 -50.65 2.94 14.42
CA SER A 513 -52.06 2.89 13.99
C SER A 513 -52.66 4.26 13.69
N SER A 514 -52.11 5.36 14.23
CA SER A 514 -52.64 6.70 13.96
C SER A 514 -52.45 7.14 12.52
N PHE A 515 -51.38 6.72 11.88
CA PHE A 515 -51.12 7.05 10.48
C PHE A 515 -51.87 6.15 9.49
N GLU A 516 -52.36 4.98 9.94
CA GLU A 516 -53.18 4.07 9.12
C GLU A 516 -54.61 4.56 8.93
N GLY A 517 -55.02 5.60 9.66
CA GLY A 517 -56.37 6.21 9.56
C GLY A 517 -56.51 7.22 8.43
N SER A 518 -55.43 7.59 7.75
CA SER A 518 -55.50 8.54 6.64
C SER A 518 -55.92 7.84 5.35
N ASP A 519 -56.83 8.44 4.63
CA ASP A 519 -57.30 8.00 3.30
C ASP A 519 -56.19 7.97 2.23
N PHE A 520 -55.01 8.50 2.52
CA PHE A 520 -53.86 8.59 1.63
C PHE A 520 -52.82 7.49 1.89
N VAL A 521 -52.86 6.82 3.04
CA VAL A 521 -51.87 5.83 3.46
C VAL A 521 -52.40 4.42 3.25
N VAL A 522 -51.76 3.66 2.40
CA VAL A 522 -52.11 2.25 2.15
C VAL A 522 -51.53 1.34 3.21
N SER A 523 -50.26 1.57 3.58
CA SER A 523 -49.58 0.80 4.61
C SER A 523 -48.55 1.65 5.36
N SER A 524 -48.27 1.27 6.60
CA SER A 524 -47.19 1.85 7.40
C SER A 524 -46.24 0.75 7.85
N ARG A 525 -44.93 0.99 7.69
CA ARG A 525 -43.96 0.07 8.25
C ARG A 525 -43.78 0.31 9.75
N PRO A 526 -43.46 -0.73 10.55
CA PRO A 526 -43.20 -0.55 11.97
C PRO A 526 -42.16 0.54 12.21
N PRO A 527 -42.37 1.43 13.19
CA PRO A 527 -41.45 2.53 13.42
C PRO A 527 -40.07 2.03 13.88
N THR A 528 -39.01 2.59 13.29
CA THR A 528 -37.64 2.41 13.78
C THR A 528 -37.45 3.35 14.97
N ILE A 529 -37.06 2.80 16.11
CA ILE A 529 -37.01 3.50 17.40
C ILE A 529 -35.60 3.41 17.98
N SER A 530 -35.05 4.53 18.44
CA SER A 530 -33.80 4.60 19.18
C SER A 530 -33.95 5.47 20.42
N TRP A 531 -33.21 5.18 21.50
CA TRP A 531 -33.30 5.98 22.72
C TRP A 531 -32.36 7.17 22.71
N THR A 532 -32.86 8.34 23.06
CA THR A 532 -32.06 9.56 23.27
C THR A 532 -32.42 10.21 24.62
N ASN A 533 -31.42 10.58 25.40
CA ASN A 533 -31.60 11.29 26.65
C ASN A 533 -31.42 12.80 26.43
N LEU A 534 -32.44 13.57 26.74
CA LEU A 534 -32.35 15.03 26.78
C LEU A 534 -31.77 15.51 28.12
N ARG A 535 -31.22 16.74 28.13
CA ARG A 535 -30.77 17.42 29.35
C ARG A 535 -32.00 17.59 30.28
N GLN A 536 -31.83 17.29 31.57
CA GLN A 536 -32.82 17.35 32.65
C GLN A 536 -33.63 16.07 32.94
N GLY A 537 -33.20 14.89 32.48
CA GLY A 537 -33.81 13.60 32.84
C GLY A 537 -35.09 13.26 32.07
N LEU A 538 -35.49 14.07 31.09
CA LEU A 538 -36.57 13.72 30.18
C LEU A 538 -36.05 12.75 29.12
N LYS A 539 -36.75 11.66 28.93
CA LYS A 539 -36.44 10.65 27.89
C LYS A 539 -37.32 10.92 26.66
N VAL A 540 -36.67 11.02 25.52
CA VAL A 540 -37.33 11.17 24.22
C VAL A 540 -37.07 9.95 23.39
N LEU A 541 -38.09 9.51 22.69
CA LEU A 541 -38.03 8.39 21.77
C LEU A 541 -38.10 8.92 20.33
N PRO A 542 -36.97 9.04 19.63
CA PRO A 542 -36.98 9.30 18.21
C PRO A 542 -37.62 8.14 17.47
N PHE A 543 -38.43 8.46 16.50
CA PHE A 543 -39.08 7.47 15.63
C PHE A 543 -38.99 7.89 14.17
N THR A 544 -38.93 6.90 13.30
CA THR A 544 -39.08 7.08 11.86
C THR A 544 -40.09 6.08 11.36
N ILE A 545 -41.09 6.55 10.65
CA ILE A 545 -42.16 5.72 10.06
C ILE A 545 -42.18 5.96 8.57
N ASN A 546 -42.23 4.88 7.81
CA ASN A 546 -42.39 4.94 6.38
C ASN A 546 -43.85 4.66 6.04
N LEU A 547 -44.47 5.61 5.37
CA LEU A 547 -45.85 5.56 4.91
C LEU A 547 -45.89 5.34 3.41
N GLU A 548 -46.55 4.31 2.98
CA GLU A 548 -46.80 4.02 1.56
C GLU A 548 -48.09 4.72 1.14
N ILE A 549 -47.99 5.60 0.14
CA ILE A 549 -49.10 6.44 -0.30
C ILE A 549 -49.91 5.76 -1.40
N ASP A 550 -51.23 5.91 -1.32
CA ASP A 550 -52.16 5.39 -2.32
C ASP A 550 -51.91 6.03 -3.70
N THR A 551 -51.56 5.20 -4.66
CA THR A 551 -51.32 5.61 -6.06
C THR A 551 -52.58 6.20 -6.72
N ALA A 552 -53.77 5.93 -6.20
CA ALA A 552 -55.05 6.47 -6.69
C ALA A 552 -55.27 7.92 -6.19
N LYS A 553 -54.59 8.34 -5.11
CA LYS A 553 -54.66 9.68 -4.54
C LYS A 553 -53.26 10.29 -4.42
N PRO A 554 -52.56 10.55 -5.53
CA PRO A 554 -51.17 11.01 -5.49
C PRO A 554 -51.07 12.39 -4.79
N LEU A 555 -50.06 12.55 -3.99
CA LEU A 555 -49.71 13.77 -3.28
C LEU A 555 -49.01 14.79 -4.19
#